data_0b0f22cdd339e6ab20addda19a048081
#
_entry.id   0b0f22cdd339e6ab20addda19a048081
#
_cell.length_a   1.000
_cell.length_b   1.000
_cell.length_c   1.000
_cell.angle_alpha   90.00
_cell.angle_beta   90.00
_cell.angle_gamma   90.00
#
_symmetry.space_group_name_H-M   'P 1'
#
loop_
_entity.id
_entity.type
_entity.pdbx_description
1 polymer ?
#
loop_
_entity_poly.entity_id
_entity_poly.type
_entity_poly.pdbx_seq_one_letter_code
_entity_poly.pdbx_strand_id
1 'polypeptide(L)'
;MKKIKLTGILLVALTIGLSSCAKKKTDTSVINETPNVKIQEATEKSIEQTFELTATVQPQLKNSIAPSAPGRIREILVEVGSHVVKGQKIVQMDVANLSNSETQIENLKRVYKRVQELFGVGGASQQELDNAKLQLDLAQTNLKNMAENTYLLSPISGVVTERNYDSGDMYSAQRPVVVVMNINPVKLLINVSESFYSKVKTGMPVKIGFDVFGNDSFRGNVNLIYPTIDERSRTFPVEIKVNNNNNKIRPGMFARVTLEFGKVKHVVVPDVAIVKQAGSGAKFIFVYNKGKVQYKQIELGRRDDADYEVLSGLNVGEQVVVAGQSKLIDGTSVKLIK
;
A
#
# COMPACT_ATOMS: atom_id res chain seq x y z
N MET A 1 11.24 0.29 75.19
CA MET A 1 11.04 0.87 76.51
C MET A 1 9.53 1.01 76.76
N LYS A 2 9.11 0.46 77.91
CA LYS A 2 7.86 0.64 78.67
C LYS A 2 6.58 0.08 77.93
N LYS A 3 6.09 -1.12 78.28
CA LYS A 3 5.48 -1.61 79.55
C LYS A 3 4.25 -0.78 79.97
N ILE A 4 3.10 -1.39 80.06
CA ILE A 4 2.43 -1.98 81.29
C ILE A 4 0.96 -1.53 81.20
N LYS A 5 -0.08 -2.19 81.44
CA LYS A 5 -0.66 -3.25 82.27
C LYS A 5 -2.18 -3.15 82.05
N LEU A 6 -2.93 -4.18 81.94
CA LEU A 6 -3.46 -5.18 82.87
C LEU A 6 -4.68 -4.71 83.71
N THR A 7 -5.67 -5.58 83.74
CA THR A 7 -6.78 -5.78 84.72
C THR A 7 -8.05 -5.00 84.45
N GLY A 8 -9.23 -5.58 84.57
CA GLY A 8 -9.73 -6.73 85.24
C GLY A 8 -11.26 -6.96 84.95
N ILE A 9 -11.60 -8.15 84.81
CA ILE A 9 -12.60 -8.90 85.62
C ILE A 9 -13.87 -8.14 86.04
N LEU A 10 -15.01 -8.55 85.57
CA LEU A 10 -16.09 -9.08 86.44
C LEU A 10 -17.23 -9.80 85.73
N LEU A 11 -17.48 -10.94 86.17
CA LEU A 11 -18.51 -11.94 85.94
C LEU A 11 -19.88 -11.48 86.55
N VAL A 12 -20.99 -11.56 85.81
CA VAL A 12 -22.27 -11.86 86.39
C VAL A 12 -23.13 -12.66 85.40
N ALA A 13 -23.61 -13.74 85.90
CA ALA A 13 -24.36 -14.81 85.28
C ALA A 13 -25.84 -14.51 85.16
N LEU A 14 -26.49 -15.33 84.33
CA LEU A 14 -27.82 -15.97 84.49
C LEU A 14 -29.02 -15.14 84.11
N THR A 15 -29.76 -15.53 83.07
CA THR A 15 -31.06 -16.26 83.14
C THR A 15 -31.67 -16.43 81.71
N ILE A 16 -31.80 -17.61 81.32
CA ILE A 16 -32.90 -18.36 80.74
C ILE A 16 -34.04 -17.53 80.06
N GLY A 17 -34.18 -17.73 78.78
CA GLY A 17 -35.33 -17.36 78.00
C GLY A 17 -35.43 -18.21 76.73
N LEU A 18 -35.96 -19.42 76.83
CA LEU A 18 -36.37 -20.25 75.70
C LEU A 18 -37.56 -19.58 75.01
N SER A 19 -37.33 -19.02 73.84
CA SER A 19 -38.38 -18.63 72.89
C SER A 19 -38.18 -19.41 71.60
N SER A 20 -38.96 -20.43 71.43
CA SER A 20 -39.15 -21.19 70.19
C SER A 20 -39.53 -20.25 69.05
N CYS A 21 -38.63 -20.02 68.12
CA CYS A 21 -38.99 -19.45 66.83
C CYS A 21 -39.11 -20.55 65.78
N ALA A 22 -40.40 -20.82 65.49
CA ALA A 22 -40.84 -21.67 64.40
C ALA A 22 -40.12 -21.20 63.10
N LYS A 23 -39.35 -22.10 62.47
CA LYS A 23 -38.81 -21.94 61.08
C LYS A 23 -40.03 -21.86 60.17
N LYS A 24 -40.35 -20.63 59.74
CA LYS A 24 -41.20 -20.38 58.58
C LYS A 24 -40.42 -20.85 57.37
N LYS A 25 -40.74 -22.03 56.84
CA LYS A 25 -40.32 -22.43 55.52
C LYS A 25 -40.83 -21.39 54.53
N THR A 26 -40.02 -20.50 54.11
CA THR A 26 -40.27 -19.70 52.90
C THR A 26 -40.12 -20.68 51.72
N ASP A 27 -41.28 -21.22 51.31
CA ASP A 27 -41.34 -21.82 49.95
C ASP A 27 -41.04 -20.72 48.97
N THR A 28 -39.77 -20.62 48.62
CA THR A 28 -39.37 -19.91 47.45
C THR A 28 -39.75 -20.81 46.27
N SER A 29 -41.01 -20.73 45.88
CA SER A 29 -41.42 -21.20 44.57
C SER A 29 -40.59 -20.39 43.58
N VAL A 30 -39.54 -20.98 43.09
CA VAL A 30 -38.85 -20.53 41.89
C VAL A 30 -39.91 -20.61 40.79
N ILE A 31 -40.56 -19.48 40.54
CA ILE A 31 -41.39 -19.34 39.34
C ILE A 31 -40.43 -19.53 38.19
N ASN A 32 -40.41 -20.73 37.63
CA ASN A 32 -39.72 -21.06 36.39
C ASN A 32 -40.51 -20.39 35.25
N GLU A 33 -40.51 -19.04 35.24
CA GLU A 33 -41.00 -18.32 34.07
C GLU A 33 -40.08 -18.68 32.88
N THR A 34 -40.65 -19.40 31.93
CA THR A 34 -39.97 -19.68 30.66
C THR A 34 -39.58 -18.35 30.04
N PRO A 35 -38.24 -18.10 29.80
CA PRO A 35 -37.79 -16.84 29.28
C PRO A 35 -38.42 -16.54 27.92
N ASN A 36 -38.85 -15.31 27.74
CA ASN A 36 -39.36 -14.82 26.47
C ASN A 36 -38.17 -14.41 25.57
N VAL A 37 -38.16 -14.92 24.35
CA VAL A 37 -37.09 -14.62 23.38
C VAL A 37 -37.65 -14.17 22.03
N LYS A 38 -36.93 -13.29 21.36
CA LYS A 38 -37.15 -12.95 19.95
C LYS A 38 -36.13 -13.67 19.12
N ILE A 39 -36.57 -14.25 17.99
CA ILE A 39 -35.70 -14.97 17.07
C ILE A 39 -35.67 -14.29 15.72
N GLN A 40 -34.57 -14.51 14.99
CA GLN A 40 -34.40 -14.13 13.61
C GLN A 40 -33.73 -15.28 12.86
N GLU A 41 -34.09 -15.47 11.62
CA GLU A 41 -33.46 -16.48 10.74
C GLU A 41 -32.09 -16.04 10.29
N ALA A 42 -31.10 -16.92 10.36
CA ALA A 42 -29.79 -16.72 9.81
C ALA A 42 -29.85 -16.80 8.27
N THR A 43 -29.55 -15.71 7.62
CA THR A 43 -29.63 -15.57 6.17
C THR A 43 -28.27 -15.62 5.51
N GLU A 44 -28.23 -15.98 4.23
CA GLU A 44 -27.02 -15.90 3.42
C GLU A 44 -26.92 -14.52 2.75
N LYS A 45 -25.77 -13.86 2.92
CA LYS A 45 -25.48 -12.57 2.27
C LYS A 45 -24.21 -12.67 1.46
N SER A 46 -24.21 -12.02 0.30
CA SER A 46 -23.01 -11.91 -0.53
C SER A 46 -22.13 -10.77 -0.04
N ILE A 47 -21.01 -11.11 0.59
CA ILE A 47 -20.08 -10.15 1.21
C ILE A 47 -18.88 -9.93 0.28
N GLU A 48 -18.58 -8.66 0.02
CA GLU A 48 -17.40 -8.28 -0.78
C GLU A 48 -16.11 -8.56 0.01
N GLN A 49 -15.26 -9.40 -0.56
CA GLN A 49 -13.94 -9.67 0.02
C GLN A 49 -12.96 -8.58 -0.46
N THR A 50 -12.75 -7.58 0.38
CA THR A 50 -11.84 -6.46 0.09
C THR A 50 -10.65 -6.48 1.04
N PHE A 51 -9.49 -6.06 0.54
CA PHE A 51 -8.28 -5.88 1.36
C PHE A 51 -7.71 -4.49 1.09
N GLU A 52 -7.60 -3.68 2.14
CA GLU A 52 -7.10 -2.31 2.06
C GLU A 52 -5.63 -2.24 2.46
N LEU A 53 -4.85 -1.56 1.64
CA LEU A 53 -3.43 -1.34 1.80
C LEU A 53 -3.11 0.12 1.55
N THR A 54 -1.96 0.56 2.03
CA THR A 54 -1.47 1.91 1.82
C THR A 54 -0.25 1.91 0.90
N ALA A 55 -0.12 2.96 0.09
CA ALA A 55 1.01 3.14 -0.80
C ALA A 55 1.36 4.62 -0.96
N THR A 56 2.61 4.87 -1.36
CA THR A 56 3.03 6.18 -1.83
C THR A 56 3.08 6.18 -3.36
N VAL A 57 2.52 7.23 -3.96
CA VAL A 57 2.57 7.43 -5.42
C VAL A 57 4.00 7.61 -5.87
N GLN A 58 4.37 6.87 -6.90
CA GLN A 58 5.66 6.99 -7.58
C GLN A 58 5.46 7.39 -9.04
N PRO A 59 6.40 8.12 -9.64
CA PRO A 59 6.37 8.35 -11.08
C PRO A 59 6.57 7.03 -11.84
N GLN A 60 6.07 6.94 -13.06
CA GLN A 60 6.35 5.79 -13.94
C GLN A 60 7.85 5.66 -14.21
N LEU A 61 8.50 6.78 -14.51
CA LEU A 61 9.94 6.89 -14.69
C LEU A 61 10.46 8.15 -14.00
N LYS A 62 11.64 8.08 -13.41
CA LYS A 62 12.37 9.21 -12.84
C LYS A 62 13.78 9.19 -13.43
N ASN A 63 14.17 10.28 -14.09
CA ASN A 63 15.52 10.44 -14.63
C ASN A 63 16.18 11.67 -14.03
N SER A 64 17.38 11.45 -13.49
CA SER A 64 18.27 12.49 -13.01
C SER A 64 19.25 12.82 -14.13
N ILE A 65 19.25 14.07 -14.58
CA ILE A 65 20.01 14.53 -15.74
C ILE A 65 21.19 15.34 -15.25
N ALA A 66 22.38 14.86 -15.61
CA ALA A 66 23.64 15.43 -15.20
C ALA A 66 24.69 15.21 -16.30
N PRO A 67 25.66 16.13 -16.49
CA PRO A 67 26.82 15.85 -17.33
C PRO A 67 27.73 14.80 -16.68
N SER A 68 28.47 14.04 -17.46
CA SER A 68 29.38 13.00 -16.94
C SER A 68 30.68 13.57 -16.36
N ALA A 69 30.99 14.85 -16.61
CA ALA A 69 32.16 15.53 -16.08
C ALA A 69 31.78 16.90 -15.47
N PRO A 70 32.55 17.36 -14.48
CA PRO A 70 32.42 18.73 -13.97
C PRO A 70 32.61 19.77 -15.04
N GLY A 71 31.90 20.89 -14.97
CA GLY A 71 32.01 21.95 -15.94
C GLY A 71 31.04 23.09 -15.68
N ARG A 72 31.19 24.20 -16.40
CA ARG A 72 30.33 25.36 -16.31
C ARG A 72 29.02 25.12 -17.08
N ILE A 73 27.88 25.35 -16.42
CA ILE A 73 26.58 25.37 -17.07
C ILE A 73 26.42 26.70 -17.77
N ARG A 74 26.29 26.66 -19.11
CA ARG A 74 26.07 27.86 -19.91
C ARG A 74 24.62 28.33 -19.76
N GLU A 75 23.67 27.42 -19.94
CA GLU A 75 22.25 27.74 -19.92
C GLU A 75 21.40 26.53 -19.54
N ILE A 76 20.34 26.78 -18.81
CA ILE A 76 19.28 25.80 -18.51
C ILE A 76 18.01 26.29 -19.22
N LEU A 77 17.49 25.47 -20.14
CA LEU A 77 16.41 25.81 -21.07
C LEU A 77 15.02 25.48 -20.54
N VAL A 78 14.93 24.99 -19.29
CA VAL A 78 13.68 24.53 -18.68
C VAL A 78 13.56 24.99 -17.24
N GLU A 79 12.33 25.16 -16.79
CA GLU A 79 12.00 25.51 -15.41
C GLU A 79 11.24 24.35 -14.72
N VAL A 80 11.20 24.37 -13.39
CA VAL A 80 10.38 23.43 -12.62
C VAL A 80 8.91 23.58 -13.03
N GLY A 81 8.26 22.44 -13.33
CA GLY A 81 6.89 22.41 -13.88
C GLY A 81 6.82 22.38 -15.40
N SER A 82 7.91 22.65 -16.13
CA SER A 82 7.95 22.56 -17.60
C SER A 82 7.73 21.14 -18.09
N HIS A 83 6.92 20.98 -19.15
CA HIS A 83 6.79 19.73 -19.86
C HIS A 83 7.93 19.59 -20.89
N VAL A 84 8.55 18.43 -20.90
CA VAL A 84 9.63 18.11 -21.84
C VAL A 84 9.32 16.84 -22.61
N VAL A 85 9.79 16.74 -23.84
CA VAL A 85 9.70 15.54 -24.66
C VAL A 85 11.05 14.82 -24.73
N LYS A 86 11.01 13.51 -24.94
CA LYS A 86 12.24 12.71 -25.14
C LYS A 86 13.08 13.30 -26.27
N GLY A 87 14.39 13.50 -26.01
CA GLY A 87 15.34 14.09 -26.95
C GLY A 87 15.38 15.63 -26.93
N GLN A 88 14.54 16.29 -26.17
CA GLN A 88 14.57 17.75 -26.01
C GLN A 88 15.84 18.17 -25.26
N LYS A 89 16.52 19.20 -25.77
CA LYS A 89 17.65 19.86 -25.10
C LYS A 89 17.14 20.60 -23.86
N ILE A 90 17.74 20.31 -22.71
CA ILE A 90 17.32 20.90 -21.43
C ILE A 90 18.43 21.65 -20.72
N VAL A 91 19.70 21.26 -20.94
CA VAL A 91 20.86 21.95 -20.37
C VAL A 91 21.92 22.07 -21.44
N GLN A 92 22.59 23.19 -21.48
CA GLN A 92 23.78 23.45 -22.30
C GLN A 92 24.97 23.75 -21.39
N MET A 93 26.01 22.92 -21.50
CA MET A 93 27.30 23.16 -20.86
C MET A 93 28.15 24.10 -21.70
N ASP A 94 29.29 24.50 -21.17
CA ASP A 94 30.25 25.33 -21.95
C ASP A 94 30.66 24.60 -23.23
N VAL A 95 30.66 25.35 -24.35
CA VAL A 95 30.88 24.83 -25.70
C VAL A 95 32.30 25.07 -26.22
N ALA A 96 33.16 25.74 -25.46
CA ALA A 96 34.51 26.14 -25.94
C ALA A 96 35.34 24.95 -26.46
N ASN A 97 35.36 23.84 -25.73
CA ASN A 97 36.07 22.62 -26.11
C ASN A 97 35.42 21.92 -27.32
N LEU A 98 34.11 22.01 -27.47
CA LEU A 98 33.39 21.42 -28.60
C LEU A 98 33.77 22.09 -29.92
N SER A 99 33.78 23.43 -29.96
CA SER A 99 34.14 24.21 -31.14
C SER A 99 35.60 23.94 -31.61
N ASN A 100 36.53 23.83 -30.65
CA ASN A 100 37.93 23.47 -30.98
C ASN A 100 38.03 22.07 -31.62
N SER A 101 37.27 21.10 -31.09
CA SER A 101 37.23 19.73 -31.61
C SER A 101 36.59 19.67 -33.02
N GLU A 102 35.54 20.46 -33.27
CA GLU A 102 34.93 20.59 -34.59
C GLU A 102 35.94 21.07 -35.63
N THR A 103 36.72 22.12 -35.32
CA THR A 103 37.80 22.65 -36.20
C THR A 103 38.88 21.59 -36.46
N GLN A 104 39.26 20.83 -35.44
CA GLN A 104 40.23 19.73 -35.57
C GLN A 104 39.72 18.64 -36.54
N ILE A 105 38.47 18.25 -36.43
CA ILE A 105 37.85 17.25 -37.31
C ILE A 105 37.79 17.72 -38.75
N GLU A 106 37.48 18.99 -39.01
CA GLU A 106 37.52 19.53 -40.36
C GLU A 106 38.92 19.42 -40.98
N ASN A 107 39.96 19.68 -40.18
CA ASN A 107 41.34 19.51 -40.65
C ASN A 107 41.65 18.04 -40.97
N LEU A 108 41.29 17.10 -40.07
CA LEU A 108 41.52 15.66 -40.27
C LEU A 108 40.72 15.11 -41.48
N LYS A 109 39.52 15.60 -41.73
CA LYS A 109 38.71 15.26 -42.92
C LYS A 109 39.46 15.67 -44.21
N ARG A 110 40.07 16.86 -44.23
CA ARG A 110 40.86 17.33 -45.39
C ARG A 110 42.10 16.49 -45.57
N VAL A 111 42.79 16.11 -44.49
CA VAL A 111 43.96 15.23 -44.54
C VAL A 111 43.57 13.85 -45.09
N TYR A 112 42.55 13.22 -44.52
CA TYR A 112 42.08 11.92 -45.00
C TYR A 112 41.69 11.95 -46.48
N LYS A 113 40.93 12.95 -46.92
CA LYS A 113 40.55 13.11 -48.32
C LYS A 113 41.76 13.21 -49.25
N ARG A 114 42.78 13.98 -48.87
CA ARG A 114 44.01 14.11 -49.63
C ARG A 114 44.79 12.79 -49.76
N VAL A 115 44.94 12.07 -48.65
CA VAL A 115 45.60 10.76 -48.63
C VAL A 115 44.82 9.74 -49.46
N GLN A 116 43.51 9.78 -49.44
CA GLN A 116 42.60 8.92 -50.20
C GLN A 116 42.75 9.18 -51.72
N GLU A 117 42.84 10.45 -52.13
CA GLU A 117 43.08 10.84 -53.52
C GLU A 117 44.49 10.38 -54.01
N LEU A 118 45.51 10.55 -53.16
CA LEU A 118 46.89 10.07 -53.48
C LEU A 118 46.93 8.54 -53.55
N PHE A 119 46.29 7.83 -52.68
CA PHE A 119 46.20 6.37 -52.70
C PHE A 119 45.52 5.86 -53.98
N GLY A 120 44.48 6.56 -54.49
CA GLY A 120 43.80 6.22 -55.75
C GLY A 120 44.70 6.31 -57.00
N VAL A 121 45.79 7.08 -56.93
CA VAL A 121 46.75 7.22 -58.01
C VAL A 121 48.11 6.56 -57.70
N GLY A 122 48.17 5.73 -56.64
CA GLY A 122 49.40 5.02 -56.22
C GLY A 122 50.49 5.89 -55.54
N GLY A 123 50.13 7.12 -55.12
CA GLY A 123 50.97 8.08 -54.42
C GLY A 123 50.96 8.01 -52.89
N ALA A 124 50.19 7.12 -52.32
CA ALA A 124 50.21 6.83 -50.90
C ALA A 124 50.03 5.32 -50.63
N SER A 125 50.56 4.83 -49.53
CA SER A 125 50.43 3.44 -49.09
C SER A 125 49.07 3.17 -48.40
N GLN A 126 48.66 1.90 -48.37
CA GLN A 126 47.47 1.46 -47.61
C GLN A 126 47.58 1.84 -46.12
N GLN A 127 48.77 1.69 -45.54
CA GLN A 127 49.05 2.06 -44.16
C GLN A 127 48.80 3.54 -43.86
N GLU A 128 49.19 4.43 -44.78
CA GLU A 128 48.97 5.88 -44.66
C GLU A 128 47.47 6.20 -44.72
N LEU A 129 46.72 5.55 -45.62
CA LEU A 129 45.28 5.70 -45.73
C LEU A 129 44.56 5.23 -44.44
N ASP A 130 44.92 4.04 -43.95
CA ASP A 130 44.35 3.47 -42.75
C ASP A 130 44.64 4.32 -41.50
N ASN A 131 45.88 4.86 -41.40
CA ASN A 131 46.24 5.77 -40.31
C ASN A 131 45.47 7.08 -40.36
N ALA A 132 45.29 7.68 -41.52
CA ALA A 132 44.54 8.93 -41.68
C ALA A 132 43.05 8.72 -41.33
N LYS A 133 42.49 7.58 -41.73
CA LYS A 133 41.12 7.18 -41.38
C LYS A 133 40.97 6.97 -39.89
N LEU A 134 41.88 6.23 -39.27
CA LEU A 134 41.83 5.97 -37.81
C LEU A 134 41.85 7.27 -36.99
N GLN A 135 42.72 8.23 -37.38
CA GLN A 135 42.81 9.54 -36.72
C GLN A 135 41.48 10.30 -36.82
N LEU A 136 40.83 10.28 -37.99
CA LEU A 136 39.54 10.91 -38.20
C LEU A 136 38.44 10.24 -37.36
N ASP A 137 38.39 8.90 -37.38
CA ASP A 137 37.37 8.12 -36.64
C ASP A 137 37.48 8.32 -35.12
N LEU A 138 38.70 8.35 -34.58
CA LEU A 138 38.96 8.65 -33.16
C LEU A 138 38.51 10.08 -32.81
N ALA A 139 38.84 11.08 -33.64
CA ALA A 139 38.44 12.46 -33.40
C ALA A 139 36.90 12.64 -33.47
N GLN A 140 36.23 11.95 -34.40
CA GLN A 140 34.77 11.96 -34.51
C GLN A 140 34.10 11.33 -33.29
N THR A 141 34.66 10.21 -32.80
CA THR A 141 34.16 9.56 -31.57
C THR A 141 34.29 10.48 -30.35
N ASN A 142 35.45 11.15 -30.22
CA ASN A 142 35.69 12.11 -29.16
C ASN A 142 34.72 13.31 -29.23
N LEU A 143 34.48 13.85 -30.44
CA LEU A 143 33.51 14.94 -30.62
C LEU A 143 32.11 14.51 -30.22
N LYS A 144 31.66 13.29 -30.59
CA LYS A 144 30.37 12.76 -30.22
C LYS A 144 30.23 12.69 -28.70
N ASN A 145 31.22 12.13 -28.00
CA ASN A 145 31.23 12.05 -26.54
C ASN A 145 31.21 13.44 -25.89
N MET A 146 31.94 14.42 -26.44
CA MET A 146 31.89 15.81 -25.97
C MET A 146 30.52 16.44 -26.20
N ALA A 147 29.90 16.21 -27.36
CA ALA A 147 28.57 16.75 -27.66
C ALA A 147 27.48 16.22 -26.70
N GLU A 148 27.52 14.91 -26.39
CA GLU A 148 26.60 14.28 -25.41
C GLU A 148 26.77 14.88 -24.03
N ASN A 149 27.97 15.31 -23.63
CA ASN A 149 28.23 15.99 -22.36
C ASN A 149 27.94 17.49 -22.41
N THR A 150 27.96 18.10 -23.59
CA THR A 150 27.69 19.53 -23.76
C THR A 150 26.22 19.83 -23.87
N TYR A 151 25.45 18.98 -24.55
CA TYR A 151 24.01 19.14 -24.71
C TYR A 151 23.28 18.01 -23.99
N LEU A 152 22.77 18.30 -22.78
CA LEU A 152 22.03 17.31 -22.03
C LEU A 152 20.59 17.26 -22.54
N LEU A 153 20.21 16.10 -23.03
CA LEU A 153 18.89 15.85 -23.59
C LEU A 153 18.03 15.09 -22.56
N SER A 154 16.71 15.31 -22.60
CA SER A 154 15.80 14.51 -21.79
C SER A 154 15.69 13.08 -22.35
N PRO A 155 16.00 12.03 -21.59
CA PRO A 155 15.86 10.66 -22.03
C PRO A 155 14.40 10.18 -22.07
N ILE A 156 13.50 10.91 -21.42
CA ILE A 156 12.05 10.60 -21.29
C ILE A 156 11.22 11.83 -21.58
N SER A 157 9.96 11.62 -21.95
CA SER A 157 8.95 12.66 -21.91
C SER A 157 8.34 12.73 -20.50
N GLY A 158 8.14 13.94 -19.98
CA GLY A 158 7.63 14.13 -18.61
C GLY A 158 7.63 15.59 -18.18
N VAL A 159 7.65 15.79 -16.87
CA VAL A 159 7.65 17.10 -16.22
C VAL A 159 8.96 17.28 -15.45
N VAL A 160 9.54 18.46 -15.53
CA VAL A 160 10.69 18.86 -14.70
C VAL A 160 10.23 19.03 -13.26
N THR A 161 10.79 18.27 -12.33
CA THR A 161 10.41 18.30 -10.93
C THR A 161 11.44 18.95 -10.03
N GLU A 162 12.70 18.96 -10.44
CA GLU A 162 13.79 19.59 -9.69
C GLU A 162 14.75 20.30 -10.66
N ARG A 163 15.26 21.46 -10.26
CA ARG A 163 16.34 22.21 -10.88
C ARG A 163 17.29 22.64 -9.75
N ASN A 164 18.49 22.08 -9.71
CA ASN A 164 19.42 22.25 -8.61
C ASN A 164 20.55 23.22 -8.87
N TYR A 165 20.64 23.78 -10.08
CA TYR A 165 21.66 24.73 -10.51
C TYR A 165 21.03 25.85 -11.34
N ASP A 166 21.75 26.96 -11.44
CA ASP A 166 21.40 28.09 -12.31
C ASP A 166 22.37 28.21 -13.51
N SER A 167 21.92 28.97 -14.51
CA SER A 167 22.78 29.30 -15.65
C SER A 167 23.98 30.10 -15.17
N GLY A 168 25.19 29.66 -15.54
CA GLY A 168 26.46 30.24 -15.08
C GLY A 168 27.13 29.47 -13.95
N ASP A 169 26.43 28.56 -13.25
CA ASP A 169 26.97 27.77 -12.16
C ASP A 169 28.03 26.74 -12.63
N MET A 170 28.88 26.34 -11.69
CA MET A 170 29.80 25.22 -11.85
C MET A 170 29.18 23.91 -11.38
N TYR A 171 28.98 22.98 -12.29
CA TYR A 171 28.56 21.63 -11.93
C TYR A 171 29.70 20.85 -11.29
N SER A 172 29.46 20.31 -10.09
CA SER A 172 30.46 19.60 -9.25
C SER A 172 30.11 18.15 -8.94
N ALA A 173 29.18 17.54 -9.67
CA ALA A 173 28.73 16.13 -9.55
C ALA A 173 28.05 15.75 -8.22
N GLN A 174 27.66 16.71 -7.39
CA GLN A 174 26.97 16.43 -6.11
C GLN A 174 25.48 16.12 -6.27
N ARG A 175 24.82 16.81 -7.21
CA ARG A 175 23.37 16.66 -7.48
C ARG A 175 23.14 16.67 -8.99
N PRO A 176 22.09 16.03 -9.49
CA PRO A 176 21.70 16.19 -10.89
C PRO A 176 21.34 17.65 -11.18
N VAL A 177 21.59 18.12 -12.39
CA VAL A 177 21.23 19.49 -12.80
C VAL A 177 19.71 19.62 -12.83
N VAL A 178 19.04 18.66 -13.44
CA VAL A 178 17.58 18.63 -13.60
C VAL A 178 17.08 17.22 -13.34
N VAL A 179 15.90 17.10 -12.72
CA VAL A 179 15.17 15.83 -12.59
C VAL A 179 13.90 15.90 -13.41
N VAL A 180 13.70 14.93 -14.28
CA VAL A 180 12.49 14.78 -15.10
C VAL A 180 11.73 13.53 -14.64
N MET A 181 10.45 13.65 -14.42
CA MET A 181 9.56 12.56 -14.04
C MET A 181 8.44 12.38 -15.06
N ASN A 182 8.21 11.13 -15.47
CA ASN A 182 6.98 10.77 -16.16
C ASN A 182 5.90 10.49 -15.11
N ILE A 183 4.90 11.36 -15.07
CA ILE A 183 3.80 11.31 -14.09
C ILE A 183 2.46 10.88 -14.68
N ASN A 184 2.44 10.45 -15.94
CA ASN A 184 1.28 9.87 -16.59
C ASN A 184 1.70 8.69 -17.50
N PRO A 185 1.36 7.46 -17.07
CA PRO A 185 0.70 7.08 -15.82
C PRO A 185 1.58 7.26 -14.59
N VAL A 186 1.00 7.20 -13.39
CA VAL A 186 1.72 7.01 -12.14
C VAL A 186 1.65 5.55 -11.69
N LYS A 187 2.50 5.16 -10.77
CA LYS A 187 2.48 3.83 -10.16
C LYS A 187 2.40 3.87 -8.64
N LEU A 188 1.79 2.86 -8.07
CA LEU A 188 1.71 2.60 -6.64
C LEU A 188 2.36 1.24 -6.37
N LEU A 189 3.22 1.17 -5.38
CA LEU A 189 3.80 -0.09 -4.93
C LEU A 189 3.17 -0.45 -3.59
N ILE A 190 2.46 -1.58 -3.53
CA ILE A 190 1.87 -2.14 -2.32
C ILE A 190 2.56 -3.45 -1.95
N ASN A 191 2.61 -3.75 -0.66
CA ASN A 191 3.12 -5.03 -0.16
C ASN A 191 1.94 -5.90 0.29
N VAL A 192 1.69 -6.98 -0.42
CA VAL A 192 0.55 -7.89 -0.20
C VAL A 192 1.04 -9.13 0.54
N SER A 193 0.28 -9.57 1.56
CA SER A 193 0.60 -10.79 2.30
C SER A 193 0.62 -12.03 1.40
N GLU A 194 1.55 -12.94 1.63
CA GLU A 194 1.70 -14.23 0.93
C GLU A 194 0.37 -15.02 0.88
N SER A 195 -0.47 -14.92 1.92
CA SER A 195 -1.78 -15.58 1.97
C SER A 195 -2.75 -15.20 0.83
N PHE A 196 -2.53 -14.04 0.19
CA PHE A 196 -3.32 -13.58 -0.95
C PHE A 196 -2.67 -13.86 -2.31
N TYR A 197 -1.52 -14.54 -2.35
CA TYR A 197 -0.76 -14.74 -3.59
C TYR A 197 -1.60 -15.37 -4.72
N SER A 198 -2.41 -16.39 -4.39
CA SER A 198 -3.26 -17.07 -5.37
C SER A 198 -4.45 -16.23 -5.87
N LYS A 199 -4.82 -15.18 -5.11
CA LYS A 199 -5.98 -14.31 -5.38
C LYS A 199 -5.61 -13.07 -6.21
N VAL A 200 -4.38 -12.56 -6.09
CA VAL A 200 -3.93 -11.40 -6.85
C VAL A 200 -3.49 -11.83 -8.25
N LYS A 201 -4.00 -11.12 -9.26
CA LYS A 201 -3.67 -11.40 -10.67
C LYS A 201 -3.34 -10.11 -11.41
N THR A 202 -2.42 -10.20 -12.37
CA THR A 202 -2.14 -9.10 -13.31
C THR A 202 -3.41 -8.72 -14.07
N GLY A 203 -3.64 -7.41 -14.25
CA GLY A 203 -4.86 -6.86 -14.86
C GLY A 203 -6.03 -6.67 -13.89
N MET A 204 -5.94 -7.17 -12.66
CA MET A 204 -6.98 -7.04 -11.65
C MET A 204 -7.28 -5.55 -11.37
N PRO A 205 -8.55 -5.11 -11.43
CA PRO A 205 -8.91 -3.75 -11.09
C PRO A 205 -8.73 -3.49 -9.59
N VAL A 206 -8.30 -2.27 -9.27
CA VAL A 206 -8.14 -1.80 -7.89
C VAL A 206 -8.76 -0.43 -7.73
N LYS A 207 -9.33 -0.19 -6.55
CA LYS A 207 -9.89 1.10 -6.16
C LYS A 207 -8.86 1.87 -5.34
N ILE A 208 -8.71 3.16 -5.62
CA ILE A 208 -7.68 3.98 -4.99
C ILE A 208 -8.34 5.25 -4.45
N GLY A 209 -8.11 5.52 -3.18
CA GLY A 209 -8.55 6.72 -2.50
C GLY A 209 -7.35 7.58 -2.09
N PHE A 210 -7.49 8.89 -2.20
CA PHE A 210 -6.53 9.87 -1.67
C PHE A 210 -7.25 10.79 -0.70
N ASP A 211 -6.74 10.96 0.50
CA ASP A 211 -7.37 11.80 1.53
C ASP A 211 -7.56 13.25 1.07
N VAL A 212 -6.63 13.74 0.26
CA VAL A 212 -6.66 15.11 -0.30
C VAL A 212 -7.83 15.36 -1.27
N PHE A 213 -8.41 14.29 -1.84
CA PHE A 213 -9.53 14.39 -2.77
C PHE A 213 -10.88 13.94 -2.17
N GLY A 214 -10.91 13.71 -0.84
CA GLY A 214 -12.12 13.32 -0.12
C GLY A 214 -12.70 12.00 -0.64
N ASN A 215 -13.95 12.04 -1.11
CA ASN A 215 -14.66 10.84 -1.58
C ASN A 215 -14.38 10.46 -3.07
N ASP A 216 -13.56 11.24 -3.78
CA ASP A 216 -13.20 10.88 -5.16
C ASP A 216 -12.43 9.57 -5.17
N SER A 217 -12.88 8.60 -5.93
CA SER A 217 -12.21 7.33 -6.11
C SER A 217 -11.56 7.24 -7.48
N PHE A 218 -10.30 6.85 -7.49
CA PHE A 218 -9.54 6.58 -8.70
C PHE A 218 -9.51 5.08 -8.95
N ARG A 219 -9.34 4.70 -10.22
CA ARG A 219 -9.20 3.29 -10.63
C ARG A 219 -7.80 3.06 -11.17
N GLY A 220 -7.25 1.92 -10.79
CA GLY A 220 -5.99 1.41 -11.33
C GLY A 220 -6.11 -0.07 -11.60
N ASN A 221 -5.05 -0.64 -12.17
CA ASN A 221 -4.96 -2.07 -12.42
C ASN A 221 -3.62 -2.59 -11.91
N VAL A 222 -3.62 -3.82 -11.40
CA VAL A 222 -2.39 -4.55 -11.11
C VAL A 222 -1.58 -4.70 -12.41
N ASN A 223 -0.41 -4.07 -12.44
CA ASN A 223 0.47 -4.06 -13.62
C ASN A 223 1.52 -5.16 -13.53
N LEU A 224 2.12 -5.32 -12.36
CA LEU A 224 3.19 -6.28 -12.13
C LEU A 224 3.09 -6.86 -10.73
N ILE A 225 3.24 -8.17 -10.64
CA ILE A 225 3.43 -8.90 -9.38
C ILE A 225 4.90 -9.31 -9.36
N TYR A 226 5.64 -8.87 -8.35
CA TYR A 226 7.06 -9.22 -8.23
C TYR A 226 7.23 -10.70 -7.91
N PRO A 227 8.23 -11.37 -8.49
CA PRO A 227 8.41 -12.82 -8.34
C PRO A 227 9.04 -13.22 -7.01
N THR A 228 9.39 -12.26 -6.15
CA THR A 228 10.08 -12.49 -4.88
C THR A 228 9.17 -12.14 -3.71
N ILE A 229 9.30 -12.90 -2.62
CA ILE A 229 8.64 -12.66 -1.34
C ILE A 229 9.71 -12.18 -0.35
N ASP A 230 9.44 -11.13 0.39
CA ASP A 230 10.28 -10.70 1.50
C ASP A 230 10.08 -11.66 2.68
N GLU A 231 11.13 -12.37 3.06
CA GLU A 231 11.09 -13.42 4.09
C GLU A 231 10.75 -12.89 5.48
N ARG A 232 11.11 -11.66 5.76
CA ARG A 232 10.90 -11.03 7.07
C ARG A 232 9.45 -10.58 7.27
N SER A 233 8.88 -9.94 6.26
CA SER A 233 7.51 -9.42 6.31
C SER A 233 6.46 -10.40 5.79
N ARG A 234 6.88 -11.48 5.12
CA ARG A 234 6.01 -12.44 4.44
C ARG A 234 5.05 -11.76 3.45
N THR A 235 5.57 -10.76 2.72
CA THR A 235 4.81 -10.01 1.71
C THR A 235 5.52 -10.06 0.36
N PHE A 236 4.75 -9.87 -0.70
CA PHE A 236 5.28 -9.66 -2.05
C PHE A 236 4.84 -8.31 -2.58
N PRO A 237 5.74 -7.59 -3.29
CA PRO A 237 5.41 -6.31 -3.87
C PRO A 237 4.50 -6.49 -5.09
N VAL A 238 3.52 -5.58 -5.21
CA VAL A 238 2.61 -5.49 -6.36
C VAL A 238 2.60 -4.06 -6.86
N GLU A 239 2.90 -3.87 -8.13
CA GLU A 239 2.84 -2.58 -8.80
C GLU A 239 1.45 -2.37 -9.41
N ILE A 240 0.84 -1.25 -9.09
CA ILE A 240 -0.44 -0.80 -9.62
C ILE A 240 -0.21 0.38 -10.53
N LYS A 241 -0.74 0.33 -11.73
CA LYS A 241 -0.72 1.42 -12.70
C LYS A 241 -2.00 2.23 -12.64
N VAL A 242 -1.86 3.56 -12.60
CA VAL A 242 -2.98 4.50 -12.50
C VAL A 242 -2.83 5.57 -13.60
N ASN A 243 -3.85 5.74 -14.41
CA ASN A 243 -3.89 6.80 -15.40
C ASN A 243 -4.04 8.17 -14.71
N ASN A 244 -3.25 9.15 -15.14
CA ASN A 244 -3.19 10.48 -14.55
C ASN A 244 -3.26 11.58 -15.61
N ASN A 245 -4.22 11.49 -16.53
CA ASN A 245 -4.34 12.40 -17.65
C ASN A 245 -4.47 13.87 -17.25
N ASN A 246 -5.05 14.14 -16.10
CA ASN A 246 -5.26 15.49 -15.58
C ASN A 246 -4.11 15.97 -14.68
N ASN A 247 -3.05 15.18 -14.52
CA ASN A 247 -1.90 15.44 -13.65
C ASN A 247 -2.27 15.80 -12.18
N LYS A 248 -3.48 15.40 -11.73
CA LYS A 248 -3.95 15.65 -10.36
C LYS A 248 -3.16 14.84 -9.34
N ILE A 249 -2.81 13.60 -9.67
CA ILE A 249 -2.07 12.71 -8.80
C ILE A 249 -0.58 13.05 -8.92
N ARG A 250 0.04 13.39 -7.80
CA ARG A 250 1.46 13.78 -7.77
C ARG A 250 2.30 12.71 -7.08
N PRO A 251 3.49 12.39 -7.60
CA PRO A 251 4.46 11.57 -6.87
C PRO A 251 4.68 12.09 -5.45
N GLY A 252 4.76 11.19 -4.49
CA GLY A 252 4.84 11.52 -3.07
C GLY A 252 3.49 11.55 -2.33
N MET A 253 2.35 11.59 -3.03
CA MET A 253 1.04 11.50 -2.38
C MET A 253 0.85 10.13 -1.73
N PHE A 254 0.15 10.12 -0.60
CA PHE A 254 -0.27 8.90 0.09
C PHE A 254 -1.63 8.45 -0.44
N ALA A 255 -1.76 7.15 -0.69
CA ALA A 255 -2.96 6.54 -1.24
C ALA A 255 -3.41 5.32 -0.43
N ARG A 256 -4.72 5.13 -0.31
CA ARG A 256 -5.34 3.88 0.12
C ARG A 256 -5.73 3.07 -1.11
N VAL A 257 -5.30 1.84 -1.15
CA VAL A 257 -5.52 0.91 -2.26
C VAL A 257 -6.38 -0.23 -1.77
N THR A 258 -7.56 -0.40 -2.37
CA THR A 258 -8.48 -1.49 -2.05
C THR A 258 -8.43 -2.54 -3.17
N LEU A 259 -7.97 -3.73 -2.81
CA LEU A 259 -8.04 -4.92 -3.65
C LEU A 259 -9.42 -5.58 -3.44
N GLU A 260 -10.10 -5.93 -4.53
CA GLU A 260 -11.41 -6.57 -4.51
C GLU A 260 -11.28 -8.01 -5.00
N PHE A 261 -11.41 -8.99 -4.10
CA PHE A 261 -11.27 -10.42 -4.41
C PHE A 261 -12.59 -11.10 -4.81
N GLY A 262 -13.62 -10.31 -5.13
CA GLY A 262 -14.95 -10.79 -5.47
C GLY A 262 -15.88 -10.88 -4.28
N LYS A 263 -17.01 -11.57 -4.49
CA LYS A 263 -18.05 -11.75 -3.47
C LYS A 263 -18.11 -13.21 -3.05
N VAL A 264 -18.14 -13.43 -1.74
CA VAL A 264 -18.34 -14.75 -1.17
C VAL A 264 -19.66 -14.73 -0.39
N LYS A 265 -20.41 -15.81 -0.49
CA LYS A 265 -21.64 -15.97 0.27
C LYS A 265 -21.31 -16.55 1.63
N HIS A 266 -21.72 -15.85 2.66
CA HIS A 266 -21.58 -16.27 4.05
C HIS A 266 -22.89 -16.11 4.82
N VAL A 267 -23.07 -16.94 5.83
CA VAL A 267 -24.15 -16.77 6.80
C VAL A 267 -23.91 -15.48 7.57
N VAL A 268 -24.94 -14.67 7.72
CA VAL A 268 -24.88 -13.45 8.52
C VAL A 268 -25.87 -13.49 9.67
N VAL A 269 -25.48 -12.88 10.78
CA VAL A 269 -26.32 -12.72 11.98
C VAL A 269 -26.19 -11.30 12.51
N PRO A 270 -27.26 -10.73 13.06
CA PRO A 270 -27.20 -9.43 13.72
C PRO A 270 -26.21 -9.42 14.89
N ASP A 271 -25.50 -8.31 15.10
CA ASP A 271 -24.56 -8.12 16.23
C ASP A 271 -25.25 -8.43 17.60
N VAL A 272 -26.50 -8.06 17.70
CA VAL A 272 -27.31 -8.31 18.94
C VAL A 272 -27.51 -9.80 19.28
N ALA A 273 -27.34 -10.72 18.32
CA ALA A 273 -27.45 -12.15 18.55
C ALA A 273 -26.18 -12.76 19.19
N ILE A 274 -25.06 -12.04 19.14
CA ILE A 274 -23.76 -12.55 19.54
C ILE A 274 -23.52 -12.37 21.03
N VAL A 275 -23.26 -13.49 21.70
CA VAL A 275 -22.93 -13.54 23.14
C VAL A 275 -21.41 -13.70 23.29
N LYS A 276 -20.79 -12.77 24.03
CA LYS A 276 -19.35 -12.81 24.33
C LYS A 276 -19.17 -13.47 25.70
N GLN A 277 -18.37 -14.52 25.74
CA GLN A 277 -18.00 -15.14 27.02
C GLN A 277 -16.90 -14.35 27.70
N ALA A 278 -17.16 -13.88 28.90
CA ALA A 278 -16.16 -13.17 29.69
C ALA A 278 -14.94 -14.06 29.97
N GLY A 279 -13.73 -13.53 29.75
CA GLY A 279 -12.46 -14.20 30.04
C GLY A 279 -11.89 -15.07 28.94
N SER A 280 -12.68 -15.64 28.03
CA SER A 280 -12.17 -16.52 26.94
C SER A 280 -12.08 -15.82 25.57
N GLY A 281 -12.79 -14.72 25.39
CA GLY A 281 -12.93 -14.06 24.08
C GLY A 281 -13.76 -14.86 23.05
N ALA A 282 -14.21 -16.07 23.40
CA ALA A 282 -15.03 -16.90 22.53
C ALA A 282 -16.39 -16.25 22.24
N LYS A 283 -16.90 -16.45 21.04
CA LYS A 283 -18.19 -15.94 20.58
C LYS A 283 -19.16 -17.08 20.48
N PHE A 284 -20.37 -16.84 20.93
CA PHE A 284 -21.44 -17.83 20.98
C PHE A 284 -22.75 -17.21 20.49
N ILE A 285 -23.67 -18.08 20.14
CA ILE A 285 -25.02 -17.73 19.74
C ILE A 285 -26.01 -18.76 20.28
N PHE A 286 -27.21 -18.32 20.60
CA PHE A 286 -28.32 -19.24 20.96
C PHE A 286 -29.15 -19.55 19.73
N VAL A 287 -29.24 -20.83 19.37
CA VAL A 287 -30.06 -21.32 18.26
C VAL A 287 -31.32 -21.93 18.84
N TYR A 288 -32.49 -21.45 18.38
CA TYR A 288 -33.78 -21.98 18.75
C TYR A 288 -34.08 -23.28 18.00
N ASN A 289 -34.48 -24.31 18.74
CA ASN A 289 -34.91 -25.56 18.17
C ASN A 289 -36.05 -26.16 18.99
N LYS A 290 -37.25 -26.20 18.39
CA LYS A 290 -38.47 -26.87 18.98
C LYS A 290 -38.73 -26.53 20.44
N GLY A 291 -38.73 -25.24 20.78
CA GLY A 291 -39.07 -24.74 22.13
C GLY A 291 -37.90 -24.65 23.10
N LYS A 292 -36.70 -25.04 22.70
CA LYS A 292 -35.46 -24.95 23.48
C LYS A 292 -34.41 -24.17 22.74
N VAL A 293 -33.43 -23.63 23.46
CA VAL A 293 -32.26 -23.01 22.87
C VAL A 293 -31.02 -23.88 23.04
N GLN A 294 -30.19 -23.90 22.02
CA GLN A 294 -28.88 -24.55 22.00
C GLN A 294 -27.79 -23.50 21.95
N TYR A 295 -26.81 -23.58 22.85
CA TYR A 295 -25.67 -22.68 22.91
C TYR A 295 -24.57 -23.17 21.96
N LYS A 296 -24.31 -22.46 20.85
CA LYS A 296 -23.33 -22.84 19.84
C LYS A 296 -22.20 -21.86 19.81
N GLN A 297 -20.97 -22.36 19.78
CA GLN A 297 -19.79 -21.56 19.50
C GLN A 297 -19.74 -21.26 18.01
N ILE A 298 -19.41 -20.01 17.67
CA ILE A 298 -19.29 -19.51 16.31
C ILE A 298 -17.95 -18.83 16.12
N GLU A 299 -17.48 -18.84 14.88
CA GLU A 299 -16.35 -18.05 14.43
C GLU A 299 -16.88 -16.91 13.56
N LEU A 300 -16.54 -15.68 13.94
CA LEU A 300 -16.98 -14.48 13.24
C LEU A 300 -15.93 -14.03 12.23
N GLY A 301 -16.41 -13.63 11.06
CA GLY A 301 -15.64 -12.92 10.07
C GLY A 301 -15.76 -11.39 10.20
N ARG A 302 -15.99 -10.73 9.09
CA ARG A 302 -16.12 -9.27 9.02
C ARG A 302 -17.47 -8.80 9.49
N ARG A 303 -17.52 -7.56 9.96
CA ARG A 303 -18.76 -6.85 10.20
C ARG A 303 -19.18 -6.12 8.91
N ASP A 304 -20.45 -6.26 8.56
CA ASP A 304 -21.10 -5.57 7.45
C ASP A 304 -22.34 -4.86 8.00
N ASP A 305 -22.24 -3.56 8.20
CA ASP A 305 -23.24 -2.70 8.87
C ASP A 305 -23.62 -3.21 10.29
N ALA A 306 -24.86 -3.72 10.44
CA ALA A 306 -25.41 -4.25 11.68
C ALA A 306 -25.20 -5.77 11.83
N ASP A 307 -24.71 -6.44 10.78
CA ASP A 307 -24.56 -7.89 10.73
C ASP A 307 -23.08 -8.30 10.84
N TYR A 308 -22.85 -9.51 11.37
CA TYR A 308 -21.56 -10.18 11.34
C TYR A 308 -21.61 -11.39 10.43
N GLU A 309 -20.57 -11.56 9.65
CA GLU A 309 -20.27 -12.78 8.92
C GLU A 309 -19.95 -13.92 9.88
N VAL A 310 -20.56 -15.09 9.69
CA VAL A 310 -20.26 -16.30 10.43
C VAL A 310 -19.47 -17.25 9.53
N LEU A 311 -18.21 -17.49 9.90
CA LEU A 311 -17.30 -18.36 9.14
C LEU A 311 -17.53 -19.83 9.45
N SER A 312 -17.93 -20.15 10.69
CA SER A 312 -18.23 -21.52 11.13
C SER A 312 -19.16 -21.54 12.33
N GLY A 313 -19.85 -22.67 12.55
CA GLY A 313 -20.69 -22.93 13.72
C GLY A 313 -22.18 -22.65 13.54
N LEU A 314 -22.64 -22.10 12.40
CA LEU A 314 -24.04 -21.82 12.10
C LEU A 314 -24.38 -22.12 10.65
N ASN A 315 -25.59 -22.65 10.40
CA ASN A 315 -26.08 -22.92 9.04
C ASN A 315 -27.14 -21.90 8.62
N VAL A 316 -27.31 -21.75 7.31
CA VAL A 316 -28.41 -20.94 6.74
C VAL A 316 -29.75 -21.50 7.18
N GLY A 317 -30.69 -20.64 7.54
CA GLY A 317 -32.03 -21.02 7.96
C GLY A 317 -32.18 -21.37 9.46
N GLU A 318 -31.07 -21.44 10.22
CA GLU A 318 -31.17 -21.63 11.67
C GLU A 318 -31.73 -20.38 12.34
N GLN A 319 -32.62 -20.57 13.29
CA GLN A 319 -33.27 -19.48 14.01
C GLN A 319 -32.44 -19.06 15.22
N VAL A 320 -31.89 -17.86 15.18
CA VAL A 320 -31.02 -17.33 16.22
C VAL A 320 -31.73 -16.37 17.13
N VAL A 321 -31.43 -16.40 18.42
CA VAL A 321 -32.05 -15.51 19.42
C VAL A 321 -31.43 -14.13 19.31
N VAL A 322 -32.23 -13.11 19.05
CA VAL A 322 -31.80 -11.70 18.92
C VAL A 322 -32.20 -10.82 20.13
N ALA A 323 -33.09 -11.32 21.03
CA ALA A 323 -33.39 -10.64 22.26
C ALA A 323 -33.78 -11.67 23.36
N GLY A 324 -33.49 -11.35 24.63
CA GLY A 324 -33.76 -12.22 25.79
C GLY A 324 -32.60 -13.13 26.19
N GLN A 325 -31.38 -12.98 25.62
CA GLN A 325 -30.26 -13.90 25.84
C GLN A 325 -29.71 -13.93 27.26
N SER A 326 -29.86 -12.83 28.04
CA SER A 326 -29.19 -12.66 29.34
C SER A 326 -29.55 -13.69 30.41
N LYS A 327 -30.66 -14.39 30.22
CA LYS A 327 -31.18 -15.41 31.17
C LYS A 327 -31.08 -16.83 30.61
N LEU A 328 -30.44 -17.00 29.43
CA LEU A 328 -30.38 -18.30 28.75
C LEU A 328 -29.11 -19.05 29.13
N ILE A 329 -29.28 -20.35 29.31
CA ILE A 329 -28.21 -21.35 29.33
C ILE A 329 -28.53 -22.43 28.31
N ASP A 330 -27.58 -23.26 27.99
CA ASP A 330 -27.81 -24.38 27.06
C ASP A 330 -28.99 -25.26 27.49
N GLY A 331 -29.86 -25.59 26.54
CA GLY A 331 -31.04 -26.43 26.78
C GLY A 331 -32.23 -25.71 27.43
N THR A 332 -32.17 -24.40 27.72
CA THR A 332 -33.27 -23.64 28.32
C THR A 332 -34.52 -23.67 27.43
N SER A 333 -35.68 -24.03 28.04
CA SER A 333 -36.97 -23.90 27.37
C SER A 333 -37.38 -22.44 27.28
N VAL A 334 -37.84 -21.99 26.10
CA VAL A 334 -38.14 -20.58 25.83
C VAL A 334 -39.51 -20.41 25.17
N LYS A 335 -40.11 -19.24 25.38
CA LYS A 335 -41.34 -18.81 24.71
C LYS A 335 -41.03 -17.74 23.69
N LEU A 336 -41.50 -17.92 22.45
CA LEU A 336 -41.32 -16.91 21.40
C LEU A 336 -42.25 -15.73 21.62
N ILE A 337 -41.71 -14.54 21.48
CA ILE A 337 -42.43 -13.27 21.36
C ILE A 337 -42.29 -12.71 19.97
N LYS A 338 -43.36 -12.12 19.48
CA LYS A 338 -43.36 -11.47 18.15
C LYS A 338 -42.52 -10.20 18.12
#